data_d5464884456482c2b1ded9042e4240dc
#
_entry.id   d5464884456482c2b1ded9042e4240dc
#
_cell.length_a   1.000
_cell.length_b   1.000
_cell.length_c   1.000
_cell.angle_alpha   90.00
_cell.angle_beta   90.00
_cell.angle_gamma   90.00
#
_symmetry.space_group_name_H-M   'P 1'
#
loop_
_entity.id
_entity.type
_entity.pdbx_description
1 polymer ?
#
loop_
_entity_poly.entity_id
_entity_poly.type
_entity_poly.pdbx_seq_one_letter_code
_entity_poly.pdbx_strand_id
1 'polypeptide(L)'
;MTSPDLAQVVAQGAGRAPADLVLRGGRVLDVVTGALLEGDVAICGDRIVGTCADYEGRVVEDVSGLVLVPGFIDAHLHVESSMVTPFEFDRCVTPRGVTTAICDPHEIANVAGRDGLRYFLEAAERTVMDLRVNLSSCVPATAMETSGARLEAGDLAGFMDHPKVIGLAEMMNYPGVVAGDPGVLAKLELFRGRHVDGHAPLLSGRDLNAYIAAGIRTEHEATTAAEAREKLAKGMRVLIREGSVSKDLAALLPLLTERLAPWLAFCTDDRNPLDIAEEGHLDHMIRTAIAEGAPPLAVYRAASLSAAEAFGLTDRGQIAPGKRADIVALSSLEECRAARVWCGGVEATEAAFAARGTLAPVARDSVRAPRVTAERFRCEGSDAATPVIGVRAGTILTEHLTEAIAPDGGDKRPDPARDLARIAVVERHGVNGNVATGVVRGFGIARGAIAATVAHDHHNIVCVGVDYADMAVAVNRLSEIEGGFVVAEAGAVTAELALEIGGLMSLAPFEAVHARLVELRAAAKALGVTLEEPFLQLAFVALPVIPHLKITDHGLVDVDRFAVISAG
;
A
#
# COMPACT_ATOMS: atom_id res chain seq x y z
N MET A 1 20.30 -16.60 7.11
CA MET A 1 21.22 -17.22 8.12
C MET A 1 20.52 -18.44 8.69
N THR A 2 21.27 -19.53 9.00
CA THR A 2 20.72 -20.65 9.77
C THR A 2 20.49 -20.19 11.20
N SER A 3 19.33 -20.51 11.79
CA SER A 3 19.05 -20.22 13.21
C SER A 3 20.19 -20.74 14.08
N PRO A 4 20.66 -19.94 15.06
CA PRO A 4 21.77 -20.36 15.91
C PRO A 4 21.42 -21.60 16.73
N ASP A 5 22.43 -22.42 17.05
CA ASP A 5 22.29 -23.59 17.95
C ASP A 5 21.78 -23.15 19.33
N LEU A 6 20.80 -23.85 19.87
CA LEU A 6 20.19 -23.53 21.16
C LEU A 6 21.22 -23.52 22.29
N ALA A 7 22.24 -24.40 22.27
CA ALA A 7 23.31 -24.40 23.26
C ALA A 7 24.16 -23.11 23.21
N GLN A 8 24.42 -22.59 22.00
CA GLN A 8 25.10 -21.30 21.79
C GLN A 8 24.25 -20.14 22.31
N VAL A 9 22.94 -20.11 21.95
CA VAL A 9 21.98 -19.09 22.44
C VAL A 9 21.98 -19.04 23.97
N VAL A 10 21.87 -20.21 24.64
CA VAL A 10 21.85 -20.29 26.11
C VAL A 10 23.20 -19.91 26.72
N ALA A 11 24.33 -20.31 26.12
CA ALA A 11 25.64 -19.97 26.62
C ALA A 11 25.95 -18.48 26.55
N GLN A 12 25.60 -17.84 25.41
CA GLN A 12 25.78 -16.40 25.22
C GLN A 12 24.79 -15.60 26.09
N GLY A 13 23.52 -15.99 26.17
CA GLY A 13 22.55 -15.33 27.03
C GLY A 13 22.87 -15.40 28.53
N ALA A 14 23.52 -16.47 28.97
CA ALA A 14 23.99 -16.62 30.34
C ALA A 14 25.36 -15.97 30.61
N GLY A 15 25.97 -15.30 29.63
CA GLY A 15 27.28 -14.68 29.74
C GLY A 15 28.44 -15.67 29.86
N ARG A 16 28.24 -16.94 29.52
CA ARG A 16 29.32 -17.98 29.57
C ARG A 16 30.13 -18.03 28.28
N ALA A 17 29.67 -17.38 27.23
CA ALA A 17 30.36 -17.21 25.97
C ALA A 17 30.09 -15.79 25.42
N PRO A 18 31.05 -15.18 24.70
CA PRO A 18 30.83 -13.88 24.08
C PRO A 18 29.67 -13.92 23.08
N ALA A 19 28.79 -12.94 23.13
CA ALA A 19 27.74 -12.76 22.13
C ALA A 19 28.33 -12.47 20.73
N ASP A 20 27.60 -12.74 19.67
CA ASP A 20 28.09 -12.45 18.33
C ASP A 20 28.20 -10.94 18.10
N LEU A 21 27.19 -10.18 18.59
CA LEU A 21 27.13 -8.72 18.58
C LEU A 21 26.61 -8.21 19.92
N VAL A 22 27.22 -7.14 20.43
CA VAL A 22 26.73 -6.39 21.60
C VAL A 22 26.50 -4.93 21.19
N LEU A 23 25.30 -4.41 21.41
CA LEU A 23 25.00 -2.99 21.32
C LEU A 23 25.15 -2.38 22.72
N ARG A 24 26.12 -1.47 22.88
CA ARG A 24 26.57 -0.96 24.19
C ARG A 24 26.28 0.51 24.39
N GLY A 25 25.81 0.89 25.57
CA GLY A 25 25.70 2.29 26.02
C GLY A 25 24.42 2.99 25.65
N GLY A 26 23.50 2.31 24.93
CA GLY A 26 22.17 2.82 24.65
C GLY A 26 21.18 2.55 25.79
N ARG A 27 20.00 3.19 25.71
CA ARG A 27 18.86 2.90 26.59
C ARG A 27 17.77 2.19 25.81
N VAL A 28 17.23 1.12 26.34
CA VAL A 28 16.17 0.32 25.67
C VAL A 28 14.80 0.80 26.14
N LEU A 29 13.93 1.14 25.20
CA LEU A 29 12.51 1.35 25.49
C LEU A 29 11.83 -0.02 25.67
N ASP A 30 11.43 -0.33 26.89
CA ASP A 30 10.54 -1.46 27.14
C ASP A 30 9.09 -1.05 26.79
N VAL A 31 8.60 -1.52 25.66
CA VAL A 31 7.24 -1.21 25.17
C VAL A 31 6.12 -1.88 25.99
N VAL A 32 6.45 -2.74 26.95
CA VAL A 32 5.48 -3.37 27.88
C VAL A 32 5.27 -2.48 29.11
N THR A 33 6.36 -2.06 29.77
CA THR A 33 6.28 -1.29 31.01
C THR A 33 6.39 0.23 30.81
N GLY A 34 6.91 0.68 29.65
CA GLY A 34 7.21 2.08 29.36
C GLY A 34 8.52 2.58 29.96
N ALA A 35 9.29 1.73 30.60
CA ALA A 35 10.57 2.11 31.18
C ALA A 35 11.67 2.24 30.12
N LEU A 36 12.60 3.17 30.34
CA LEU A 36 13.89 3.22 29.65
C LEU A 36 14.90 2.44 30.49
N LEU A 37 15.33 1.30 29.97
CA LEU A 37 16.23 0.37 30.65
C LEU A 37 17.68 0.60 30.22
N GLU A 38 18.61 0.54 31.16
CA GLU A 38 20.05 0.61 30.91
C GLU A 38 20.64 -0.80 30.78
N GLY A 39 21.77 -0.92 30.10
CA GLY A 39 22.55 -2.16 29.90
C GLY A 39 22.70 -2.51 28.43
N ASP A 40 23.53 -3.50 28.17
CA ASP A 40 23.84 -3.97 26.82
C ASP A 40 22.64 -4.72 26.22
N VAL A 41 22.57 -4.75 24.86
CA VAL A 41 21.75 -5.69 24.11
C VAL A 41 22.68 -6.69 23.44
N ALA A 42 22.62 -7.95 23.86
CA ALA A 42 23.43 -9.04 23.32
C ALA A 42 22.67 -9.85 22.29
N ILE A 43 23.29 -10.15 21.16
CA ILE A 43 22.69 -10.79 19.99
C ILE A 43 23.51 -12.03 19.61
N CYS A 44 22.83 -13.14 19.35
CA CYS A 44 23.35 -14.40 18.82
C CYS A 44 22.66 -14.70 17.48
N GLY A 45 23.39 -14.58 16.37
CA GLY A 45 22.83 -14.71 15.04
C GLY A 45 21.71 -13.71 14.80
N ASP A 46 20.46 -14.20 14.58
CA ASP A 46 19.28 -13.38 14.38
C ASP A 46 18.46 -13.09 15.66
N ARG A 47 18.93 -13.53 16.84
CA ARG A 47 18.19 -13.51 18.11
C ARG A 47 18.83 -12.61 19.15
N ILE A 48 18.00 -11.85 19.86
CA ILE A 48 18.40 -11.20 21.11
C ILE A 48 18.55 -12.29 22.17
N VAL A 49 19.69 -12.34 22.85
CA VAL A 49 19.96 -13.32 23.90
C VAL A 49 20.11 -12.69 25.28
N GLY A 50 20.31 -11.37 25.36
CA GLY A 50 20.43 -10.69 26.63
C GLY A 50 20.10 -9.20 26.53
N THR A 51 19.57 -8.66 27.65
CA THR A 51 19.29 -7.24 27.86
C THR A 51 19.52 -6.88 29.32
N CYS A 52 19.71 -5.58 29.63
CA CYS A 52 19.78 -5.06 31.01
C CYS A 52 20.93 -5.62 31.86
N ALA A 53 21.99 -6.07 31.23
CA ALA A 53 23.21 -6.55 31.91
C ALA A 53 24.44 -6.27 31.01
N ASP A 54 25.63 -6.38 31.56
CA ASP A 54 26.87 -6.28 30.78
C ASP A 54 27.18 -7.61 30.09
N TYR A 55 27.54 -7.55 28.80
CA TYR A 55 27.89 -8.72 28.01
C TYR A 55 29.25 -8.56 27.32
N GLU A 56 29.98 -9.65 27.20
CA GLU A 56 31.12 -9.74 26.28
C GLU A 56 30.62 -10.03 24.86
N GLY A 57 31.14 -9.31 23.86
CA GLY A 57 30.81 -9.50 22.46
C GLY A 57 32.01 -9.77 21.59
N ARG A 58 31.84 -10.59 20.54
CA ARG A 58 32.83 -10.74 19.46
C ARG A 58 32.96 -9.45 18.67
N VAL A 59 31.82 -8.79 18.45
CA VAL A 59 31.70 -7.44 17.93
C VAL A 59 30.97 -6.61 18.99
N VAL A 60 31.48 -5.42 19.28
CA VAL A 60 30.84 -4.48 20.20
C VAL A 60 30.65 -3.17 19.46
N GLU A 61 29.42 -2.71 19.40
CA GLU A 61 29.05 -1.47 18.74
C GLU A 61 28.57 -0.46 19.76
N ASP A 62 29.16 0.73 19.73
CA ASP A 62 28.78 1.83 20.59
C ASP A 62 27.51 2.51 20.06
N VAL A 63 26.47 2.49 20.90
CA VAL A 63 25.18 3.16 20.67
C VAL A 63 24.87 4.15 21.81
N SER A 64 25.93 4.65 22.45
CA SER A 64 25.82 5.62 23.55
C SER A 64 25.05 6.87 23.14
N GLY A 65 24.16 7.31 24.00
CA GLY A 65 23.29 8.47 23.76
C GLY A 65 22.07 8.19 22.88
N LEU A 66 21.93 6.98 22.32
CA LEU A 66 20.78 6.58 21.53
C LEU A 66 19.74 5.84 22.38
N VAL A 67 18.50 5.88 21.92
CA VAL A 67 17.41 5.07 22.47
C VAL A 67 17.13 3.93 21.51
N LEU A 68 17.24 2.70 22.01
CA LEU A 68 16.95 1.49 21.27
C LEU A 68 15.46 1.16 21.41
N VAL A 69 14.76 1.08 20.28
CA VAL A 69 13.36 0.68 20.22
C VAL A 69 13.19 -0.57 19.35
N PRO A 70 12.13 -1.37 19.54
CA PRO A 70 11.85 -2.47 18.61
C PRO A 70 11.68 -1.96 17.18
N GLY A 71 12.12 -2.75 16.22
CA GLY A 71 11.90 -2.45 14.80
C GLY A 71 10.42 -2.22 14.49
N PHE A 72 10.16 -1.24 13.63
CA PHE A 72 8.80 -0.87 13.24
C PHE A 72 8.22 -1.93 12.30
N ILE A 73 6.92 -2.16 12.44
CA ILE A 73 6.15 -3.12 11.65
C ILE A 73 5.06 -2.35 10.93
N ASP A 74 5.15 -2.26 9.61
CA ASP A 74 4.05 -1.78 8.80
C ASP A 74 3.02 -2.90 8.65
N ALA A 75 1.83 -2.66 9.19
CA ALA A 75 0.83 -3.70 9.37
C ALA A 75 0.02 -4.02 8.11
N HIS A 76 0.03 -3.13 7.11
CA HIS A 76 -0.62 -3.31 5.81
C HIS A 76 -0.09 -2.30 4.80
N LEU A 77 0.33 -2.77 3.64
CA LEU A 77 0.73 -1.91 2.54
C LEU A 77 0.74 -2.63 1.19
N HIS A 78 0.73 -1.82 0.13
CA HIS A 78 1.00 -2.23 -1.24
C HIS A 78 2.36 -1.70 -1.67
N VAL A 79 3.34 -2.60 -1.85
CA VAL A 79 4.69 -2.18 -2.30
C VAL A 79 4.61 -1.48 -3.65
N GLU A 80 3.68 -1.90 -4.50
CA GLU A 80 3.44 -1.37 -5.85
C GLU A 80 3.10 0.12 -5.81
N SER A 81 2.43 0.60 -4.77
CA SER A 81 2.11 2.03 -4.59
C SER A 81 3.35 2.90 -4.37
N SER A 82 4.47 2.30 -3.96
CA SER A 82 5.77 2.96 -3.95
C SER A 82 6.41 3.06 -5.34
N MET A 83 5.79 2.47 -6.38
CA MET A 83 6.24 2.47 -7.78
C MET A 83 7.66 1.94 -8.01
N VAL A 84 8.23 1.26 -7.02
CA VAL A 84 9.55 0.62 -7.11
C VAL A 84 9.46 -0.85 -6.73
N THR A 85 10.51 -1.61 -7.07
CA THR A 85 10.57 -3.03 -6.73
C THR A 85 10.60 -3.25 -5.22
N PRO A 86 10.23 -4.45 -4.71
CA PRO A 86 10.37 -4.78 -3.29
C PRO A 86 11.79 -4.57 -2.75
N PHE A 87 12.82 -4.67 -3.60
CA PHE A 87 14.21 -4.40 -3.22
C PHE A 87 14.50 -2.91 -3.00
N GLU A 88 14.01 -2.06 -3.88
CA GLU A 88 14.15 -0.61 -3.73
C GLU A 88 13.27 -0.08 -2.59
N PHE A 89 12.07 -0.63 -2.41
CA PHE A 89 11.23 -0.34 -1.25
C PHE A 89 11.95 -0.67 0.07
N ASP A 90 12.51 -1.89 0.18
CA ASP A 90 13.35 -2.30 1.32
C ASP A 90 14.51 -1.32 1.59
N ARG A 91 15.25 -0.90 0.54
CA ARG A 91 16.34 0.08 0.67
C ARG A 91 15.85 1.45 1.12
N CYS A 92 14.64 1.82 0.74
CA CYS A 92 14.08 3.15 1.01
C CYS A 92 13.54 3.26 2.45
N VAL A 93 12.81 2.24 2.94
CA VAL A 93 12.06 2.35 4.20
C VAL A 93 12.78 1.69 5.40
N THR A 94 13.64 0.69 5.16
CA THR A 94 14.37 0.01 6.26
C THR A 94 15.29 0.96 7.03
N PRO A 95 16.06 1.87 6.39
CA PRO A 95 16.87 2.84 7.13
C PRO A 95 16.05 3.84 7.95
N ARG A 96 14.73 3.91 7.74
CA ARG A 96 13.78 4.71 8.52
C ARG A 96 13.20 3.96 9.72
N GLY A 97 13.63 2.69 9.94
CA GLY A 97 13.25 1.87 11.09
C GLY A 97 12.23 0.77 10.78
N VAL A 98 11.74 0.63 9.55
CA VAL A 98 10.82 -0.45 9.18
C VAL A 98 11.61 -1.75 9.00
N THR A 99 11.48 -2.67 9.95
CA THR A 99 12.19 -3.97 9.92
C THR A 99 11.29 -5.13 9.50
N THR A 100 9.98 -4.90 9.52
CA THR A 100 8.97 -5.85 9.05
C THR A 100 7.89 -5.08 8.30
N ALA A 101 7.45 -5.60 7.17
CA ALA A 101 6.30 -5.08 6.44
C ALA A 101 5.38 -6.23 6.04
N ILE A 102 4.07 -6.02 6.14
CA ILE A 102 3.03 -6.97 5.76
C ILE A 102 2.40 -6.46 4.48
N CYS A 103 2.80 -7.01 3.36
CA CYS A 103 2.31 -6.58 2.07
C CYS A 103 1.16 -7.44 1.56
N ASP A 104 0.23 -6.79 0.88
CA ASP A 104 -0.76 -7.39 -0.01
C ASP A 104 -0.38 -7.07 -1.45
N PRO A 105 0.17 -8.01 -2.22
CA PRO A 105 0.54 -7.80 -3.61
C PRO A 105 -0.65 -8.00 -4.56
N HIS A 106 -1.86 -7.53 -4.22
CA HIS A 106 -3.03 -7.72 -5.07
C HIS A 106 -2.94 -6.91 -6.37
N GLU A 107 -2.22 -5.81 -6.37
CA GLU A 107 -2.03 -4.97 -7.54
C GLU A 107 -1.31 -5.73 -8.67
N ILE A 108 -0.14 -6.26 -8.38
CA ILE A 108 0.57 -7.09 -9.36
C ILE A 108 -0.16 -8.41 -9.64
N ALA A 109 -0.90 -8.95 -8.66
CA ALA A 109 -1.69 -10.15 -8.84
C ALA A 109 -2.88 -9.92 -9.79
N ASN A 110 -3.49 -8.74 -9.80
CA ASN A 110 -4.50 -8.36 -10.78
C ASN A 110 -3.95 -8.28 -12.21
N VAL A 111 -2.66 -8.02 -12.39
CA VAL A 111 -2.01 -7.97 -13.70
C VAL A 111 -1.43 -9.32 -14.11
N ALA A 112 -0.69 -9.98 -13.22
CA ALA A 112 0.16 -11.14 -13.50
C ALA A 112 -0.29 -12.43 -12.78
N GLY A 113 -1.35 -12.38 -12.00
CA GLY A 113 -1.90 -13.54 -11.29
C GLY A 113 -0.87 -14.19 -10.36
N ARG A 114 -0.78 -15.53 -10.48
CA ARG A 114 0.13 -16.34 -9.66
C ARG A 114 1.61 -16.00 -9.84
N ASP A 115 2.01 -15.48 -11.00
CA ASP A 115 3.40 -15.11 -11.26
C ASP A 115 3.76 -13.83 -10.50
N GLY A 116 2.82 -12.88 -10.35
CA GLY A 116 2.96 -11.72 -9.47
C GLY A 116 3.16 -12.11 -8.01
N LEU A 117 2.32 -13.02 -7.49
CA LEU A 117 2.47 -13.55 -6.13
C LEU A 117 3.83 -14.24 -5.92
N ARG A 118 4.26 -15.05 -6.89
CA ARG A 118 5.56 -15.73 -6.84
C ARG A 118 6.71 -14.73 -6.79
N TYR A 119 6.67 -13.70 -7.61
CA TYR A 119 7.69 -12.65 -7.64
C TYR A 119 7.85 -11.98 -6.26
N PHE A 120 6.74 -11.65 -5.60
CA PHE A 120 6.76 -11.05 -4.25
C PHE A 120 7.30 -12.02 -3.19
N LEU A 121 6.90 -13.28 -3.25
CA LEU A 121 7.40 -14.30 -2.31
C LEU A 121 8.91 -14.55 -2.47
N GLU A 122 9.40 -14.62 -3.70
CA GLU A 122 10.84 -14.74 -3.97
C GLU A 122 11.62 -13.48 -3.57
N ALA A 123 11.04 -12.29 -3.75
CA ALA A 123 11.63 -11.04 -3.27
C ALA A 123 11.68 -11.02 -1.74
N ALA A 124 10.61 -11.43 -1.07
CA ALA A 124 10.51 -11.47 0.38
C ALA A 124 11.55 -12.39 1.06
N GLU A 125 12.04 -13.41 0.35
CA GLU A 125 13.14 -14.26 0.85
C GLU A 125 14.50 -13.56 0.87
N ARG A 126 14.64 -12.44 0.15
CA ARG A 126 15.93 -11.77 -0.10
C ARG A 126 16.03 -10.37 0.49
N THR A 127 14.92 -9.71 0.82
CA THR A 127 14.93 -8.38 1.43
C THR A 127 15.69 -8.37 2.78
N VAL A 128 16.29 -7.24 3.12
CA VAL A 128 16.97 -7.03 4.43
C VAL A 128 15.93 -6.98 5.54
N MET A 129 14.85 -6.21 5.34
CA MET A 129 13.68 -6.31 6.21
C MET A 129 12.99 -7.67 6.04
N ASP A 130 12.18 -8.05 6.99
CA ASP A 130 11.32 -9.22 6.88
C ASP A 130 10.00 -8.85 6.19
N LEU A 131 10.00 -8.89 4.86
CA LEU A 131 8.77 -8.73 4.09
C LEU A 131 7.91 -9.98 4.25
N ARG A 132 6.66 -9.81 4.70
CA ARG A 132 5.65 -10.85 4.86
C ARG A 132 4.52 -10.61 3.87
N VAL A 133 3.93 -11.68 3.37
CA VAL A 133 2.94 -11.63 2.30
C VAL A 133 1.62 -12.17 2.80
N ASN A 134 0.56 -11.37 2.69
CA ASN A 134 -0.81 -11.86 2.68
C ASN A 134 -1.19 -12.19 1.23
N LEU A 135 -1.80 -13.36 1.00
CA LEU A 135 -2.22 -13.75 -0.35
C LEU A 135 -3.50 -13.01 -0.74
N SER A 136 -3.51 -12.45 -1.93
CA SER A 136 -4.55 -11.53 -2.40
C SER A 136 -5.94 -12.16 -2.46
N SER A 137 -6.93 -11.54 -1.84
CA SER A 137 -8.31 -12.01 -1.79
C SER A 137 -9.16 -11.56 -2.98
N CYS A 138 -8.84 -10.41 -3.57
CA CYS A 138 -9.66 -9.65 -4.52
C CYS A 138 -8.98 -9.52 -5.90
N VAL A 139 -8.89 -10.62 -6.63
CA VAL A 139 -8.36 -10.65 -8.00
C VAL A 139 -9.38 -11.36 -8.90
N PRO A 140 -10.20 -10.61 -9.64
CA PRO A 140 -10.47 -9.17 -9.54
C PRO A 140 -11.28 -8.79 -8.29
N ALA A 141 -11.35 -7.47 -8.00
CA ALA A 141 -12.16 -6.94 -6.90
C ALA A 141 -13.66 -7.14 -7.16
N THR A 142 -14.11 -6.91 -8.40
CA THR A 142 -15.51 -7.08 -8.81
C THR A 142 -15.66 -7.79 -10.15
N ALA A 143 -16.91 -8.15 -10.51
CA ALA A 143 -17.25 -8.63 -11.85
C ALA A 143 -17.54 -7.49 -12.85
N MET A 144 -17.48 -6.22 -12.42
CA MET A 144 -17.76 -5.03 -13.24
C MET A 144 -16.51 -4.43 -13.89
N GLU A 145 -15.41 -5.20 -13.93
CA GLU A 145 -14.13 -4.80 -14.47
C GLU A 145 -13.43 -5.98 -15.14
N THR A 146 -12.50 -5.69 -16.05
CA THR A 146 -11.61 -6.68 -16.65
C THR A 146 -10.24 -6.57 -16.00
N SER A 147 -9.79 -7.63 -15.37
CA SER A 147 -8.45 -7.77 -14.77
C SER A 147 -7.57 -8.68 -15.62
N GLY A 148 -6.25 -8.59 -15.45
CA GLY A 148 -5.28 -9.45 -16.13
C GLY A 148 -5.27 -10.89 -15.63
N ALA A 149 -5.84 -11.13 -14.44
CA ALA A 149 -5.94 -12.46 -13.85
C ALA A 149 -7.22 -12.64 -13.03
N ARG A 150 -7.51 -13.90 -12.69
CA ARG A 150 -8.51 -14.29 -11.72
C ARG A 150 -7.91 -15.32 -10.78
N LEU A 151 -8.01 -15.08 -9.47
CA LEU A 151 -7.50 -15.98 -8.44
C LEU A 151 -8.64 -16.48 -7.55
N GLU A 152 -8.86 -17.78 -7.59
CA GLU A 152 -9.80 -18.49 -6.73
C GLU A 152 -9.07 -19.18 -5.57
N ALA A 153 -9.80 -19.74 -4.61
CA ALA A 153 -9.21 -20.44 -3.46
C ALA A 153 -8.19 -21.53 -3.86
N GLY A 154 -8.49 -22.27 -4.95
CA GLY A 154 -7.59 -23.30 -5.48
C GLY A 154 -6.25 -22.77 -6.00
N ASP A 155 -6.23 -21.54 -6.53
CA ASP A 155 -5.00 -20.91 -7.00
C ASP A 155 -4.09 -20.47 -5.85
N LEU A 156 -4.70 -20.04 -4.74
CA LEU A 156 -3.99 -19.59 -3.53
C LEU A 156 -3.44 -20.77 -2.71
N ALA A 157 -4.13 -21.91 -2.75
CA ALA A 157 -3.76 -23.10 -1.96
C ALA A 157 -2.30 -23.53 -2.16
N GLY A 158 -1.77 -23.39 -3.38
CA GLY A 158 -0.38 -23.75 -3.72
C GLY A 158 0.69 -22.88 -3.06
N PHE A 159 0.33 -21.74 -2.47
CA PHE A 159 1.26 -20.83 -1.81
C PHE A 159 1.19 -20.89 -0.27
N MET A 160 0.19 -21.58 0.29
CA MET A 160 -0.12 -21.58 1.72
C MET A 160 1.05 -22.00 2.62
N ASP A 161 1.89 -22.92 2.16
CA ASP A 161 3.01 -23.45 2.94
C ASP A 161 4.31 -22.66 2.77
N HIS A 162 4.30 -21.58 1.99
CA HIS A 162 5.48 -20.73 1.85
C HIS A 162 5.76 -19.98 3.16
N PRO A 163 7.02 -19.97 3.66
CA PRO A 163 7.33 -19.44 4.99
C PRO A 163 7.08 -17.93 5.14
N LYS A 164 6.97 -17.20 4.03
CA LYS A 164 6.67 -15.77 4.02
C LYS A 164 5.17 -15.47 4.00
N VAL A 165 4.33 -16.45 3.70
CA VAL A 165 2.86 -16.29 3.72
C VAL A 165 2.34 -16.37 5.15
N ILE A 166 1.63 -15.31 5.59
CA ILE A 166 1.08 -15.25 6.94
C ILE A 166 -0.45 -15.24 6.98
N GLY A 167 -1.11 -14.87 5.88
CA GLY A 167 -2.56 -14.77 5.89
C GLY A 167 -3.18 -14.53 4.52
N LEU A 168 -4.48 -14.26 4.54
CA LEU A 168 -5.26 -13.72 3.43
C LEU A 168 -5.26 -12.20 3.54
N ALA A 169 -4.99 -11.55 2.44
CA ALA A 169 -5.02 -10.11 2.31
C ALA A 169 -6.44 -9.54 2.44
N GLU A 170 -6.52 -8.24 2.47
CA GLU A 170 -7.75 -7.49 2.70
C GLU A 170 -8.97 -8.03 1.95
N MET A 171 -10.02 -8.33 2.70
CA MET A 171 -11.27 -8.84 2.15
C MET A 171 -12.18 -7.69 1.71
N MET A 172 -11.88 -7.12 0.54
CA MET A 172 -12.61 -5.95 -0.02
C MET A 172 -14.06 -6.29 -0.37
N ASN A 173 -14.34 -7.54 -0.78
CA ASN A 173 -15.70 -7.96 -1.11
C ASN A 173 -16.53 -8.27 0.16
N TYR A 174 -16.63 -7.29 1.07
CA TYR A 174 -17.49 -7.43 2.25
C TYR A 174 -18.97 -7.66 1.92
N PRO A 175 -19.55 -7.10 0.81
CA PRO A 175 -20.90 -7.45 0.42
C PRO A 175 -21.06 -8.95 0.13
N GLY A 176 -20.08 -9.55 -0.54
CA GLY A 176 -20.05 -10.99 -0.81
C GLY A 176 -19.94 -11.83 0.48
N VAL A 177 -19.16 -11.38 1.47
CA VAL A 177 -19.09 -12.03 2.79
C VAL A 177 -20.47 -12.03 3.46
N VAL A 178 -21.14 -10.87 3.51
CA VAL A 178 -22.45 -10.70 4.15
C VAL A 178 -23.55 -11.47 3.41
N ALA A 179 -23.47 -11.51 2.08
CA ALA A 179 -24.41 -12.27 1.23
C ALA A 179 -24.14 -13.79 1.23
N GLY A 180 -23.00 -14.23 1.75
CA GLY A 180 -22.64 -15.65 1.74
C GLY A 180 -22.19 -16.16 0.37
N ASP A 181 -21.50 -15.33 -0.44
CA ASP A 181 -20.99 -15.72 -1.74
C ASP A 181 -20.07 -16.93 -1.66
N PRO A 182 -20.34 -18.01 -2.42
CA PRO A 182 -19.57 -19.25 -2.30
C PRO A 182 -18.09 -19.10 -2.62
N GLY A 183 -17.72 -18.24 -3.58
CA GLY A 183 -16.32 -18.01 -3.96
C GLY A 183 -15.55 -17.26 -2.87
N VAL A 184 -16.19 -16.24 -2.28
CA VAL A 184 -15.65 -15.49 -1.15
C VAL A 184 -15.49 -16.40 0.07
N LEU A 185 -16.53 -17.16 0.41
CA LEU A 185 -16.49 -18.09 1.55
C LEU A 185 -15.44 -19.19 1.36
N ALA A 186 -15.21 -19.67 0.13
CA ALA A 186 -14.17 -20.67 -0.14
C ALA A 186 -12.77 -20.14 0.17
N LYS A 187 -12.48 -18.87 -0.12
CA LYS A 187 -11.22 -18.21 0.25
C LYS A 187 -11.06 -18.10 1.76
N LEU A 188 -12.09 -17.62 2.45
CA LEU A 188 -12.10 -17.53 3.93
C LEU A 188 -11.93 -18.89 4.60
N GLU A 189 -12.58 -19.94 4.08
CA GLU A 189 -12.44 -21.31 4.57
C GLU A 189 -11.03 -21.86 4.40
N LEU A 190 -10.37 -21.58 3.25
CA LEU A 190 -8.99 -21.96 3.00
C LEU A 190 -8.04 -21.38 4.06
N PHE A 191 -8.30 -20.15 4.52
CA PHE A 191 -7.49 -19.47 5.52
C PHE A 191 -7.99 -19.64 6.95
N ARG A 192 -8.95 -20.56 7.21
CA ARG A 192 -9.44 -20.82 8.56
C ARG A 192 -8.30 -21.14 9.53
N GLY A 193 -8.19 -20.36 10.61
CA GLY A 193 -7.12 -20.49 11.60
C GLY A 193 -5.83 -19.73 11.27
N ARG A 194 -5.75 -19.06 10.12
CA ARG A 194 -4.70 -18.11 9.78
C ARG A 194 -5.22 -16.67 9.90
N HIS A 195 -4.34 -15.70 9.76
CA HIS A 195 -4.74 -14.30 9.71
C HIS A 195 -5.57 -14.01 8.44
N VAL A 196 -6.63 -13.22 8.60
CA VAL A 196 -7.42 -12.64 7.49
C VAL A 196 -7.53 -11.15 7.74
N ASP A 197 -6.98 -10.37 6.83
CA ASP A 197 -7.07 -8.91 6.84
C ASP A 197 -8.39 -8.44 6.24
N GLY A 198 -8.82 -7.24 6.57
CA GLY A 198 -10.09 -6.69 6.17
C GLY A 198 -9.99 -5.30 5.56
N HIS A 199 -11.01 -5.02 4.74
CA HIS A 199 -11.28 -3.74 4.10
C HIS A 199 -12.79 -3.51 4.18
N ALA A 200 -13.23 -2.66 5.11
CA ALA A 200 -14.64 -2.55 5.44
C ALA A 200 -15.06 -1.10 5.73
N PRO A 201 -14.94 -0.19 4.74
CA PRO A 201 -15.32 1.21 4.92
C PRO A 201 -16.80 1.32 5.29
N LEU A 202 -17.10 2.07 6.38
CA LEU A 202 -18.45 2.37 6.86
C LEU A 202 -19.29 1.14 7.27
N LEU A 203 -18.74 -0.06 7.25
CA LEU A 203 -19.45 -1.27 7.64
C LEU A 203 -19.73 -1.27 9.15
N SER A 204 -20.98 -1.48 9.54
CA SER A 204 -21.47 -1.37 10.90
C SER A 204 -22.58 -2.38 11.23
N GLY A 205 -23.06 -2.38 12.46
CA GLY A 205 -24.25 -3.14 12.85
C GLY A 205 -24.08 -4.65 12.69
N ARG A 206 -25.11 -5.29 12.11
CA ARG A 206 -25.18 -6.75 11.93
C ARG A 206 -24.26 -7.23 10.81
N ASP A 207 -24.07 -6.43 9.78
CA ASP A 207 -23.20 -6.77 8.64
C ASP A 207 -21.74 -6.81 9.10
N LEU A 208 -21.32 -5.87 9.95
CA LEU A 208 -20.01 -5.92 10.59
C LEU A 208 -19.86 -7.18 11.48
N ASN A 209 -20.93 -7.59 12.20
CA ASN A 209 -20.87 -8.83 12.97
C ASN A 209 -20.65 -10.06 12.08
N ALA A 210 -21.34 -10.13 10.93
CA ALA A 210 -21.17 -11.23 9.97
C ALA A 210 -19.74 -11.26 9.40
N TYR A 211 -19.20 -10.09 9.04
CA TYR A 211 -17.84 -9.93 8.53
C TYR A 211 -16.79 -10.41 9.53
N ILE A 212 -16.87 -9.97 10.79
CA ILE A 212 -15.97 -10.41 11.87
C ILE A 212 -16.15 -11.91 12.17
N ALA A 213 -17.39 -12.41 12.20
CA ALA A 213 -17.69 -13.82 12.46
C ALA A 213 -17.12 -14.75 11.37
N ALA A 214 -16.95 -14.25 10.14
CA ALA A 214 -16.30 -14.97 9.05
C ALA A 214 -14.79 -15.17 9.26
N GLY A 215 -14.20 -14.56 10.29
CA GLY A 215 -12.79 -14.76 10.66
C GLY A 215 -11.87 -13.60 10.40
N ILE A 216 -12.37 -12.48 9.86
CA ILE A 216 -11.60 -11.28 9.56
C ILE A 216 -11.22 -10.57 10.86
N ARG A 217 -9.94 -10.18 11.03
CA ARG A 217 -9.37 -9.80 12.34
C ARG A 217 -8.85 -8.37 12.41
N THR A 218 -8.42 -7.80 11.30
CA THR A 218 -7.87 -6.44 11.17
C THR A 218 -8.66 -5.67 10.12
N GLU A 219 -8.56 -4.35 10.11
CA GLU A 219 -9.04 -3.50 9.02
C GLU A 219 -8.42 -2.10 9.14
N HIS A 220 -8.33 -1.36 8.05
CA HIS A 220 -7.64 -0.07 7.92
C HIS A 220 -8.50 1.06 7.32
N GLU A 221 -9.78 0.80 7.02
CA GLU A 221 -10.67 1.75 6.32
C GLU A 221 -11.47 2.66 7.27
N ALA A 222 -11.27 2.56 8.58
CA ALA A 222 -11.96 3.43 9.52
C ALA A 222 -11.44 4.87 9.41
N THR A 223 -12.29 5.80 9.00
CA THR A 223 -11.97 7.23 8.83
C THR A 223 -12.39 8.10 10.01
N THR A 224 -13.09 7.53 10.99
CA THR A 224 -13.53 8.26 12.21
C THR A 224 -13.30 7.45 13.46
N ALA A 225 -13.03 8.13 14.57
CA ALA A 225 -12.89 7.48 15.87
C ALA A 225 -14.16 6.74 16.34
N ALA A 226 -15.34 7.14 15.88
CA ALA A 226 -16.61 6.48 16.21
C ALA A 226 -16.72 5.12 15.51
N GLU A 227 -16.44 5.06 14.22
CA GLU A 227 -16.39 3.84 13.42
C GLU A 227 -15.37 2.85 13.98
N ALA A 228 -14.13 3.32 14.21
CA ALA A 228 -13.07 2.50 14.79
C ALA A 228 -13.44 1.94 16.17
N ARG A 229 -14.13 2.72 17.02
CA ARG A 229 -14.62 2.24 18.33
C ARG A 229 -15.63 1.10 18.21
N GLU A 230 -16.54 1.13 17.24
CA GLU A 230 -17.47 0.03 17.01
C GLU A 230 -16.73 -1.24 16.61
N LYS A 231 -15.78 -1.15 15.68
CA LYS A 231 -14.94 -2.26 15.23
C LYS A 231 -14.14 -2.87 16.39
N LEU A 232 -13.45 -2.02 17.16
CA LEU A 232 -12.74 -2.45 18.38
C LEU A 232 -13.65 -3.13 19.42
N ALA A 233 -14.83 -2.57 19.67
CA ALA A 233 -15.80 -3.12 20.63
C ALA A 233 -16.32 -4.51 20.21
N LYS A 234 -16.28 -4.82 18.92
CA LYS A 234 -16.65 -6.12 18.35
C LYS A 234 -15.46 -7.09 18.19
N GLY A 235 -14.28 -6.71 18.66
CA GLY A 235 -13.09 -7.57 18.71
C GLY A 235 -12.20 -7.53 17.46
N MET A 236 -12.45 -6.61 16.53
CA MET A 236 -11.57 -6.34 15.41
C MET A 236 -10.44 -5.39 15.84
N ARG A 237 -9.23 -5.60 15.37
CA ARG A 237 -8.13 -4.65 15.51
C ARG A 237 -8.21 -3.60 14.42
N VAL A 238 -7.84 -2.36 14.72
CA VAL A 238 -7.84 -1.26 13.76
C VAL A 238 -6.41 -0.88 13.42
N LEU A 239 -6.10 -0.87 12.14
CA LEU A 239 -4.85 -0.36 11.60
C LEU A 239 -5.06 1.13 11.28
N ILE A 240 -4.30 2.00 11.94
CA ILE A 240 -4.35 3.45 11.70
C ILE A 240 -3.55 3.72 10.44
N ARG A 241 -4.24 4.21 9.42
CA ARG A 241 -3.67 4.43 8.10
C ARG A 241 -3.13 5.84 7.92
N GLU A 242 -1.97 5.96 7.26
CA GLU A 242 -1.42 7.23 6.77
C GLU A 242 -0.76 7.00 5.40
N GLY A 243 -1.60 6.87 4.38
CA GLY A 243 -1.21 6.77 2.98
C GLY A 243 -0.96 8.12 2.33
N SER A 244 -0.95 8.16 1.00
CA SER A 244 -0.76 9.40 0.25
C SER A 244 -2.07 10.14 -0.06
N VAL A 245 -3.19 9.44 -0.14
CA VAL A 245 -4.54 10.05 -0.30
C VAL A 245 -5.36 9.88 0.97
N SER A 246 -5.36 8.68 1.53
CA SER A 246 -6.11 8.36 2.75
C SER A 246 -5.22 8.60 3.95
N LYS A 247 -5.38 9.75 4.60
CA LYS A 247 -4.60 10.19 5.77
C LYS A 247 -5.52 10.22 6.99
N ASP A 248 -5.62 9.09 7.70
CA ASP A 248 -6.58 8.88 8.77
C ASP A 248 -5.97 9.02 10.19
N LEU A 249 -4.65 9.23 10.29
CA LEU A 249 -3.93 9.32 11.56
C LEU A 249 -4.55 10.38 12.49
N ALA A 250 -4.76 11.59 12.00
CA ALA A 250 -5.31 12.69 12.82
C ALA A 250 -6.73 12.38 13.34
N ALA A 251 -7.58 11.74 12.51
CA ALA A 251 -8.95 11.38 12.89
C ALA A 251 -9.00 10.26 13.95
N LEU A 252 -8.02 9.34 13.91
CA LEU A 252 -7.96 8.18 14.81
C LEU A 252 -7.05 8.40 16.02
N LEU A 253 -6.26 9.48 16.03
CA LEU A 253 -5.33 9.82 17.11
C LEU A 253 -5.97 9.83 18.51
N PRO A 254 -7.24 10.28 18.73
CA PRO A 254 -7.90 10.20 20.03
C PRO A 254 -8.08 8.79 20.59
N LEU A 255 -7.88 7.74 19.78
CA LEU A 255 -7.92 6.34 20.21
C LEU A 255 -6.54 5.84 20.65
N LEU A 256 -5.46 6.49 20.24
CA LEU A 256 -4.08 6.06 20.51
C LEU A 256 -3.68 6.40 21.95
N THR A 257 -4.20 5.62 22.87
CA THR A 257 -3.95 5.68 24.31
C THR A 257 -3.23 4.41 24.76
N GLU A 258 -2.54 4.43 25.89
CA GLU A 258 -1.86 3.23 26.43
C GLU A 258 -2.84 2.05 26.63
N ARG A 259 -4.10 2.34 26.94
CA ARG A 259 -5.14 1.31 27.14
C ARG A 259 -5.55 0.65 25.82
N LEU A 260 -5.67 1.42 24.74
CA LEU A 260 -6.14 0.91 23.44
C LEU A 260 -5.00 0.52 22.49
N ALA A 261 -3.79 1.01 22.74
CA ALA A 261 -2.64 0.70 21.90
C ALA A 261 -2.45 -0.81 21.61
N PRO A 262 -2.74 -1.77 22.53
CA PRO A 262 -2.65 -3.19 22.21
C PRO A 262 -3.58 -3.67 21.08
N TRP A 263 -4.60 -2.88 20.73
CA TRP A 263 -5.59 -3.19 19.70
C TRP A 263 -5.46 -2.36 18.44
N LEU A 264 -4.46 -1.48 18.40
CA LEU A 264 -4.17 -0.55 17.31
C LEU A 264 -2.80 -0.86 16.74
N ALA A 265 -2.64 -0.74 15.44
CA ALA A 265 -1.34 -0.75 14.78
C ALA A 265 -1.27 0.35 13.72
N PHE A 266 -0.09 0.66 13.20
CA PHE A 266 0.09 1.58 12.08
C PHE A 266 0.21 0.83 10.77
N CYS A 267 -0.32 1.43 9.70
CA CYS A 267 -0.11 0.99 8.33
C CYS A 267 0.01 2.19 7.39
N THR A 268 0.70 2.01 6.28
CA THR A 268 0.85 3.06 5.27
C THR A 268 -0.07 2.87 4.07
N ASP A 269 -0.55 1.65 3.84
CA ASP A 269 -1.42 1.33 2.72
C ASP A 269 -0.80 1.80 1.37
N ASP A 270 -1.42 2.72 0.66
CA ASP A 270 -0.93 3.33 -0.57
C ASP A 270 -0.06 4.56 -0.30
N ARG A 271 1.25 4.37 -0.11
CA ARG A 271 2.19 5.47 0.10
C ARG A 271 3.17 5.60 -1.05
N ASN A 272 3.11 6.75 -1.74
CA ASN A 272 3.87 7.01 -2.96
C ASN A 272 5.31 7.49 -2.68
N PRO A 273 6.21 7.49 -3.68
CA PRO A 273 7.59 7.90 -3.51
C PRO A 273 7.78 9.37 -3.09
N LEU A 274 6.84 10.26 -3.43
CA LEU A 274 6.94 11.67 -3.05
C LEU A 274 6.81 11.82 -1.54
N ASP A 275 5.77 11.25 -0.95
CA ASP A 275 5.54 11.30 0.50
C ASP A 275 6.61 10.54 1.28
N ILE A 276 7.06 9.38 0.76
CA ILE A 276 8.16 8.64 1.40
C ILE A 276 9.44 9.49 1.46
N ALA A 277 9.75 10.21 0.38
CA ALA A 277 10.95 11.04 0.34
C ALA A 277 10.82 12.31 1.19
N GLU A 278 9.67 13.00 1.10
CA GLU A 278 9.45 14.33 1.68
C GLU A 278 9.07 14.26 3.16
N GLU A 279 8.22 13.30 3.55
CA GLU A 279 7.69 13.16 4.91
C GLU A 279 8.37 12.03 5.70
N GLY A 280 8.55 10.87 5.05
CA GLY A 280 8.98 9.62 5.66
C GLY A 280 7.97 8.49 5.47
N HIS A 281 8.05 7.45 6.31
CA HIS A 281 7.19 6.28 6.30
C HIS A 281 6.55 6.10 7.69
N LEU A 282 6.70 4.95 8.37
CA LEU A 282 6.21 4.81 9.75
C LEU A 282 6.88 5.78 10.72
N ASP A 283 8.12 6.17 10.47
CA ASP A 283 8.82 7.21 11.24
C ASP A 283 8.08 8.56 11.20
N HIS A 284 7.46 8.91 10.08
CA HIS A 284 6.58 10.08 9.95
C HIS A 284 5.35 9.95 10.84
N MET A 285 4.65 8.81 10.78
CA MET A 285 3.46 8.57 11.60
C MET A 285 3.77 8.66 13.10
N ILE A 286 4.90 8.05 13.52
CA ILE A 286 5.35 8.07 14.92
C ILE A 286 5.61 9.51 15.37
N ARG A 287 6.40 10.28 14.61
CA ARG A 287 6.70 11.69 14.93
C ARG A 287 5.44 12.54 15.02
N THR A 288 4.56 12.41 14.02
CA THR A 288 3.31 13.16 13.95
C THR A 288 2.40 12.83 15.12
N ALA A 289 2.20 11.55 15.43
CA ALA A 289 1.36 11.13 16.54
C ALA A 289 1.86 11.68 17.89
N ILE A 290 3.16 11.64 18.13
CA ILE A 290 3.76 12.18 19.37
C ILE A 290 3.66 13.71 19.41
N ALA A 291 3.93 14.40 18.30
CA ALA A 291 3.83 15.86 18.21
C ALA A 291 2.39 16.35 18.46
N GLU A 292 1.39 15.60 18.04
CA GLU A 292 -0.03 15.85 18.28
C GLU A 292 -0.51 15.39 19.68
N GLY A 293 0.40 14.90 20.54
CA GLY A 293 0.15 14.64 21.95
C GLY A 293 -0.22 13.20 22.32
N ALA A 294 -0.08 12.23 21.41
CA ALA A 294 -0.23 10.83 21.78
C ALA A 294 0.92 10.39 22.71
N PRO A 295 0.65 9.53 23.72
CA PRO A 295 1.71 9.04 24.61
C PRO A 295 2.76 8.24 23.83
N PRO A 296 4.07 8.54 23.94
CA PRO A 296 5.11 7.82 23.20
C PRO A 296 5.03 6.30 23.36
N LEU A 297 4.76 5.79 24.57
CA LEU A 297 4.59 4.36 24.82
C LEU A 297 3.47 3.75 23.95
N ALA A 298 2.32 4.43 23.83
CA ALA A 298 1.21 3.95 23.02
C ALA A 298 1.59 3.91 21.53
N VAL A 299 2.32 4.95 21.07
CA VAL A 299 2.78 5.09 19.69
C VAL A 299 3.78 3.98 19.32
N TYR A 300 4.84 3.80 20.11
CA TYR A 300 5.84 2.75 19.83
C TYR A 300 5.27 1.34 19.98
N ARG A 301 4.31 1.15 20.87
CA ARG A 301 3.58 -0.11 21.00
C ARG A 301 2.78 -0.41 19.75
N ALA A 302 2.03 0.55 19.23
CA ALA A 302 1.27 0.41 17.98
C ALA A 302 2.19 0.17 16.77
N ALA A 303 3.36 0.80 16.73
CA ALA A 303 4.34 0.65 15.66
C ALA A 303 5.12 -0.68 15.71
N SER A 304 5.02 -1.48 16.78
CA SER A 304 5.85 -2.68 16.95
C SER A 304 5.07 -3.85 17.57
N LEU A 305 4.93 -3.90 18.90
CA LEU A 305 4.38 -5.04 19.64
C LEU A 305 2.94 -5.34 19.22
N SER A 306 2.09 -4.33 19.12
CA SER A 306 0.68 -4.53 18.77
C SER A 306 0.49 -5.04 17.35
N ALA A 307 1.30 -4.54 16.40
CA ALA A 307 1.32 -5.05 15.03
C ALA A 307 1.80 -6.51 15.00
N ALA A 308 2.90 -6.83 15.71
CA ALA A 308 3.40 -8.21 15.80
C ALA A 308 2.32 -9.17 16.35
N GLU A 309 1.62 -8.79 17.43
CA GLU A 309 0.55 -9.59 18.03
C GLU A 309 -0.67 -9.73 17.10
N ALA A 310 -1.01 -8.67 16.35
CA ALA A 310 -2.13 -8.70 15.40
C ALA A 310 -1.96 -9.81 14.35
N PHE A 311 -0.72 -9.99 13.87
CA PHE A 311 -0.37 -10.96 12.83
C PHE A 311 0.26 -12.26 13.37
N GLY A 312 0.28 -12.47 14.68
CA GLY A 312 0.82 -13.68 15.28
C GLY A 312 2.34 -13.83 15.17
N LEU A 313 3.06 -12.72 14.92
CA LEU A 313 4.53 -12.70 14.85
C LEU A 313 5.12 -12.65 16.26
N THR A 314 5.07 -13.78 16.96
CA THR A 314 5.43 -13.90 18.39
C THR A 314 6.92 -13.73 18.65
N ASP A 315 7.75 -13.73 17.62
CA ASP A 315 9.20 -13.65 17.69
C ASP A 315 9.78 -12.23 17.66
N ARG A 316 8.95 -11.18 17.61
CA ARG A 316 9.38 -9.78 17.45
C ARG A 316 8.47 -8.76 18.15
N GLY A 317 8.67 -7.47 17.87
CA GLY A 317 7.88 -6.36 18.42
C GLY A 317 8.34 -5.89 19.80
N GLN A 318 9.39 -6.49 20.35
CA GLN A 318 9.98 -6.16 21.66
C GLN A 318 11.49 -6.44 21.66
N ILE A 319 12.29 -5.60 22.29
CA ILE A 319 13.71 -5.90 22.58
C ILE A 319 13.78 -6.74 23.84
N ALA A 320 13.78 -8.07 23.68
CA ALA A 320 13.80 -9.01 24.80
C ALA A 320 14.48 -10.33 24.40
N PRO A 321 15.08 -11.08 25.35
CA PRO A 321 15.67 -12.37 25.06
C PRO A 321 14.68 -13.33 24.38
N GLY A 322 15.15 -14.03 23.34
CA GLY A 322 14.37 -14.94 22.52
C GLY A 322 13.66 -14.28 21.33
N LYS A 323 13.58 -12.95 21.30
CA LYS A 323 13.02 -12.21 20.16
C LYS A 323 14.03 -12.07 19.04
N ARG A 324 13.55 -11.87 17.82
CA ARG A 324 14.33 -11.50 16.65
C ARG A 324 15.02 -10.16 16.90
N ALA A 325 16.26 -10.03 16.49
CA ALA A 325 17.06 -8.83 16.68
C ALA A 325 16.70 -7.74 15.64
N ASP A 326 15.45 -7.29 15.69
CA ASP A 326 14.91 -6.16 14.92
C ASP A 326 14.95 -4.93 15.84
N ILE A 327 15.91 -4.03 15.62
CA ILE A 327 16.23 -2.94 16.55
C ILE A 327 16.43 -1.65 15.77
N VAL A 328 15.88 -0.56 16.27
CA VAL A 328 16.12 0.79 15.76
C VAL A 328 16.78 1.62 16.85
N ALA A 329 17.93 2.22 16.55
CA ALA A 329 18.60 3.17 17.42
C ALA A 329 18.19 4.60 17.00
N LEU A 330 17.52 5.32 17.88
CA LEU A 330 16.97 6.65 17.66
C LEU A 330 17.78 7.72 18.39
N SER A 331 17.81 8.94 17.82
CA SER A 331 18.33 10.13 18.49
C SER A 331 17.46 10.52 19.70
N SER A 332 16.14 10.49 19.53
CA SER A 332 15.14 10.65 20.58
C SER A 332 13.83 9.96 20.22
N LEU A 333 12.97 9.70 21.20
CA LEU A 333 11.65 9.10 20.95
C LEU A 333 10.72 10.06 20.20
N GLU A 334 10.84 11.35 20.47
CA GLU A 334 9.97 12.39 19.90
C GLU A 334 10.30 12.64 18.42
N GLU A 335 11.58 12.71 18.07
CA GLU A 335 12.00 12.95 16.69
C GLU A 335 11.88 11.70 15.82
N CYS A 336 11.93 10.50 16.43
CA CYS A 336 11.90 9.21 15.75
C CYS A 336 12.86 9.15 14.53
N ARG A 337 14.05 9.72 14.68
CA ARG A 337 15.06 9.71 13.63
C ARG A 337 15.99 8.52 13.86
N ALA A 338 15.92 7.53 12.98
CA ALA A 338 16.79 6.38 13.03
C ALA A 338 18.25 6.77 12.68
N ALA A 339 19.16 6.51 13.60
CA ALA A 339 20.59 6.63 13.38
C ALA A 339 21.16 5.32 12.81
N ARG A 340 20.65 4.18 13.30
CA ARG A 340 21.04 2.84 12.86
C ARG A 340 19.86 1.89 12.98
N VAL A 341 19.81 0.87 12.12
CA VAL A 341 18.74 -0.14 12.10
C VAL A 341 19.35 -1.53 11.93
N TRP A 342 18.89 -2.50 12.70
CA TRP A 342 19.24 -3.91 12.55
C TRP A 342 17.99 -4.74 12.27
N CYS A 343 18.08 -5.58 11.24
CA CYS A 343 17.05 -6.55 10.84
C CYS A 343 17.60 -7.96 11.08
N GLY A 344 17.06 -8.68 12.06
CA GLY A 344 17.57 -10.00 12.44
C GLY A 344 19.07 -9.98 12.76
N GLY A 345 19.56 -8.95 13.47
CA GLY A 345 20.95 -8.78 13.86
C GLY A 345 21.90 -8.30 12.75
N VAL A 346 21.40 -8.07 11.55
CA VAL A 346 22.17 -7.50 10.44
C VAL A 346 21.86 -6.01 10.32
N GLU A 347 22.89 -5.17 10.35
CA GLU A 347 22.71 -3.74 10.15
C GLU A 347 22.29 -3.43 8.71
N ALA A 348 21.27 -2.58 8.57
CA ALA A 348 20.75 -2.12 7.29
C ALA A 348 21.68 -1.08 6.65
N THR A 349 22.68 -1.56 5.93
CA THR A 349 23.68 -0.74 5.23
C THR A 349 23.59 -0.92 3.72
N GLU A 350 24.16 -0.01 2.96
CA GLU A 350 24.27 -0.16 1.50
C GLU A 350 24.92 -1.49 1.08
N ALA A 351 25.89 -1.98 1.86
CA ALA A 351 26.51 -3.27 1.62
C ALA A 351 25.53 -4.44 1.83
N ALA A 352 24.67 -4.37 2.87
CA ALA A 352 23.63 -5.36 3.11
C ALA A 352 22.60 -5.37 1.98
N PHE A 353 22.17 -4.20 1.51
CA PHE A 353 21.27 -4.08 0.38
C PHE A 353 21.89 -4.59 -0.93
N ALA A 354 23.14 -4.29 -1.20
CA ALA A 354 23.85 -4.80 -2.39
C ALA A 354 24.03 -6.33 -2.39
N ALA A 355 24.13 -6.95 -1.23
CA ALA A 355 24.35 -8.40 -1.10
C ALA A 355 23.11 -9.25 -1.45
N ARG A 356 21.90 -8.69 -1.57
CA ARG A 356 20.64 -9.42 -1.79
C ARG A 356 20.55 -10.09 -3.16
N GLY A 357 21.28 -9.59 -4.14
CA GLY A 357 21.11 -9.94 -5.55
C GLY A 357 19.86 -9.28 -6.15
N THR A 358 19.47 -9.75 -7.33
CA THR A 358 18.32 -9.24 -8.07
C THR A 358 17.40 -10.39 -8.49
N LEU A 359 16.15 -10.08 -8.84
CA LEU A 359 15.22 -10.99 -9.50
C LEU A 359 14.98 -10.53 -10.94
N ALA A 360 14.67 -11.48 -11.79
CA ALA A 360 14.18 -11.15 -13.12
C ALA A 360 12.82 -10.43 -13.00
N PRO A 361 12.60 -9.34 -13.75
CA PRO A 361 11.32 -8.64 -13.73
C PRO A 361 10.20 -9.54 -14.28
N VAL A 362 9.00 -9.40 -13.71
CA VAL A 362 7.79 -10.11 -14.13
C VAL A 362 6.88 -9.18 -14.93
N ALA A 363 6.03 -9.74 -15.79
CA ALA A 363 4.93 -9.05 -16.49
C ALA A 363 5.35 -7.78 -17.27
N ARG A 364 6.52 -7.77 -17.90
CA ARG A 364 6.97 -6.66 -18.74
C ARG A 364 6.11 -6.47 -20.00
N ASP A 365 5.48 -7.51 -20.48
CA ASP A 365 4.59 -7.52 -21.66
C ASP A 365 3.09 -7.37 -21.28
N SER A 366 2.79 -6.81 -20.13
CA SER A 366 1.43 -6.75 -19.59
C SER A 366 0.55 -5.67 -20.22
N VAL A 367 1.11 -4.71 -20.97
CA VAL A 367 0.33 -3.64 -21.62
C VAL A 367 0.03 -4.03 -23.07
N ARG A 368 -1.08 -4.72 -23.27
CA ARG A 368 -1.58 -5.23 -24.56
C ARG A 368 -2.80 -4.46 -25.06
N ALA A 369 -2.89 -3.17 -24.69
CA ALA A 369 -4.00 -2.32 -25.09
C ALA A 369 -4.08 -2.18 -26.62
N PRO A 370 -5.31 -2.08 -27.19
CA PRO A 370 -5.45 -1.76 -28.59
C PRO A 370 -4.91 -0.36 -28.88
N ARG A 371 -4.31 -0.15 -30.06
CA ARG A 371 -3.96 1.19 -30.49
C ARG A 371 -5.24 2.01 -30.68
N VAL A 372 -5.33 3.15 -30.01
CA VAL A 372 -6.52 4.01 -30.02
C VAL A 372 -6.32 5.25 -30.88
N THR A 373 -7.40 5.76 -31.44
CA THR A 373 -7.48 7.05 -32.16
C THR A 373 -8.36 8.03 -31.37
N ALA A 374 -8.31 9.30 -31.72
CA ALA A 374 -9.11 10.35 -31.08
C ALA A 374 -10.62 10.05 -31.03
N GLU A 375 -11.17 9.39 -32.04
CA GLU A 375 -12.59 9.03 -32.12
C GLU A 375 -13.03 8.06 -31.02
N ARG A 376 -12.11 7.24 -30.50
CA ARG A 376 -12.42 6.27 -29.43
C ARG A 376 -12.74 6.94 -28.09
N PHE A 377 -12.43 8.23 -27.95
CA PHE A 377 -12.68 9.00 -26.72
C PHE A 377 -13.98 9.80 -26.75
N ARG A 378 -14.77 9.71 -27.82
CA ARG A 378 -16.10 10.31 -27.85
C ARG A 378 -17.01 9.65 -26.81
N CYS A 379 -17.78 10.47 -26.10
CA CYS A 379 -18.82 10.00 -25.20
C CYS A 379 -20.17 10.21 -25.87
N GLU A 380 -20.67 9.16 -26.48
CA GLU A 380 -21.92 9.21 -27.20
C GLU A 380 -23.12 9.31 -26.25
N GLY A 381 -24.12 10.09 -26.61
CA GLY A 381 -25.37 10.22 -25.88
C GLY A 381 -26.34 11.13 -26.57
N SER A 382 -27.64 10.85 -26.40
CA SER A 382 -28.75 11.65 -26.95
C SER A 382 -29.37 12.55 -25.89
N ASP A 383 -29.22 12.23 -24.62
CA ASP A 383 -29.78 12.99 -23.50
C ASP A 383 -28.80 14.08 -23.02
N ALA A 384 -29.38 15.24 -22.65
CA ALA A 384 -28.58 16.32 -22.06
C ALA A 384 -28.16 16.02 -20.61
N ALA A 385 -28.96 15.25 -19.86
CA ALA A 385 -28.62 14.84 -18.49
C ALA A 385 -27.50 13.79 -18.52
N THR A 386 -26.36 14.15 -17.99
CA THR A 386 -25.14 13.32 -18.05
C THR A 386 -24.64 12.99 -16.66
N PRO A 387 -24.45 11.71 -16.31
CA PRO A 387 -23.72 11.34 -15.10
C PRO A 387 -22.28 11.85 -15.18
N VAL A 388 -21.81 12.49 -14.12
CA VAL A 388 -20.46 13.05 -14.04
C VAL A 388 -19.78 12.58 -12.74
N ILE A 389 -18.58 12.05 -12.86
CA ILE A 389 -17.77 11.68 -11.70
C ILE A 389 -17.22 12.98 -11.08
N GLY A 390 -17.64 13.30 -9.86
CA GLY A 390 -17.09 14.42 -9.09
C GLY A 390 -15.89 13.98 -8.28
N VAL A 391 -14.69 14.51 -8.58
CA VAL A 391 -13.47 14.26 -7.82
C VAL A 391 -13.26 15.37 -6.80
N ARG A 392 -12.84 15.00 -5.60
CA ARG A 392 -12.48 15.93 -4.51
C ARG A 392 -11.03 15.70 -4.11
N ALA A 393 -10.29 16.78 -3.92
CA ALA A 393 -8.92 16.71 -3.42
C ALA A 393 -8.87 16.10 -2.01
N GLY A 394 -7.87 15.27 -1.75
CA GLY A 394 -7.60 14.70 -0.43
C GLY A 394 -8.55 13.58 0.02
N THR A 395 -9.33 13.00 -0.88
CA THR A 395 -10.18 11.83 -0.60
C THR A 395 -10.33 10.94 -1.82
N ILE A 396 -10.48 9.63 -1.58
CA ILE A 396 -10.77 8.64 -2.64
C ILE A 396 -12.27 8.51 -2.95
N LEU A 397 -13.13 9.12 -2.10
CA LEU A 397 -14.57 9.19 -2.36
C LEU A 397 -14.84 10.12 -3.52
N THR A 398 -15.77 9.74 -4.41
CA THR A 398 -16.24 10.56 -5.52
C THR A 398 -17.69 10.99 -5.30
N GLU A 399 -18.19 11.90 -6.14
CA GLU A 399 -19.59 12.29 -6.16
C GLU A 399 -20.27 11.75 -7.41
N HIS A 400 -21.52 11.35 -7.29
CA HIS A 400 -22.39 11.05 -8.43
C HIS A 400 -23.15 12.32 -8.81
N LEU A 401 -22.57 13.13 -9.71
CA LEU A 401 -23.17 14.36 -10.18
C LEU A 401 -24.02 14.10 -11.43
N THR A 402 -24.95 15.02 -11.72
CA THR A 402 -25.69 15.07 -12.98
C THR A 402 -25.55 16.46 -13.57
N GLU A 403 -25.04 16.55 -14.79
CA GLU A 403 -24.82 17.81 -15.50
C GLU A 403 -25.63 17.87 -16.82
N ALA A 404 -26.06 19.07 -17.17
CA ALA A 404 -26.65 19.32 -18.47
C ALA A 404 -25.52 19.54 -19.50
N ILE A 405 -25.26 18.51 -20.33
CA ILE A 405 -24.27 18.54 -21.40
C ILE A 405 -24.98 18.19 -22.70
N ALA A 406 -25.30 19.22 -23.51
CA ALA A 406 -25.88 19.01 -24.82
C ALA A 406 -24.85 18.36 -25.75
N PRO A 407 -25.21 17.25 -26.44
CA PRO A 407 -24.28 16.63 -27.38
C PRO A 407 -24.09 17.51 -28.63
N ASP A 408 -22.83 17.63 -29.06
CA ASP A 408 -22.45 18.25 -30.33
C ASP A 408 -22.01 17.15 -31.32
N GLY A 409 -22.78 16.97 -32.39
CA GLY A 409 -22.55 15.86 -33.32
C GLY A 409 -22.64 14.48 -32.67
N GLY A 410 -23.48 14.32 -31.64
CA GLY A 410 -23.64 13.09 -30.88
C GLY A 410 -22.60 12.87 -29.78
N ASP A 411 -21.66 13.79 -29.58
CA ASP A 411 -20.58 13.71 -28.59
C ASP A 411 -20.78 14.73 -27.46
N LYS A 412 -20.73 14.29 -26.22
CA LYS A 412 -20.75 15.13 -25.02
C LYS A 412 -19.35 15.67 -24.76
N ARG A 413 -18.98 16.73 -25.48
CA ARG A 413 -17.59 17.25 -25.47
C ARG A 413 -17.15 17.77 -24.11
N PRO A 414 -15.84 17.71 -23.81
CA PRO A 414 -15.24 18.40 -22.66
C PRO A 414 -15.56 19.91 -22.69
N ASP A 415 -15.72 20.48 -21.50
CA ASP A 415 -15.92 21.93 -21.30
C ASP A 415 -15.02 22.40 -20.15
N PRO A 416 -13.76 22.76 -20.43
CA PRO A 416 -12.81 23.20 -19.40
C PRO A 416 -13.28 24.42 -18.59
N ALA A 417 -14.11 25.28 -19.18
CA ALA A 417 -14.64 26.44 -18.46
C ALA A 417 -15.59 26.05 -17.31
N ARG A 418 -16.18 24.85 -17.39
CA ARG A 418 -17.02 24.25 -16.35
C ARG A 418 -16.29 23.17 -15.57
N ASP A 419 -14.98 23.01 -15.76
CA ASP A 419 -14.18 21.92 -15.21
C ASP A 419 -14.74 20.53 -15.59
N LEU A 420 -15.18 20.36 -16.84
CA LEU A 420 -15.67 19.09 -17.37
C LEU A 420 -14.64 18.54 -18.34
N ALA A 421 -14.01 17.43 -17.97
CA ALA A 421 -13.04 16.72 -18.79
C ALA A 421 -13.60 15.37 -19.26
N ARG A 422 -13.01 14.83 -20.32
CA ARG A 422 -13.21 13.43 -20.73
C ARG A 422 -12.41 12.53 -19.82
N ILE A 423 -13.05 11.45 -19.31
CA ILE A 423 -12.37 10.32 -18.73
C ILE A 423 -12.59 9.09 -19.61
N ALA A 424 -11.57 8.26 -19.73
CA ALA A 424 -11.66 6.99 -20.45
C ALA A 424 -10.88 5.90 -19.72
N VAL A 425 -11.40 4.66 -19.83
CA VAL A 425 -10.71 3.44 -19.41
C VAL A 425 -10.51 2.56 -20.64
N VAL A 426 -9.25 2.22 -20.93
CA VAL A 426 -8.86 1.34 -22.05
C VAL A 426 -8.35 0.03 -21.49
N GLU A 427 -9.01 -1.07 -21.84
CA GLU A 427 -8.58 -2.40 -21.44
C GLU A 427 -7.18 -2.70 -22.00
N ARG A 428 -6.27 -3.14 -21.12
CA ARG A 428 -4.86 -3.35 -21.49
C ARG A 428 -4.34 -4.78 -21.33
N HIS A 429 -5.15 -5.68 -20.82
CA HIS A 429 -4.73 -7.07 -20.59
C HIS A 429 -4.84 -7.95 -21.83
N GLY A 430 -5.45 -7.41 -22.91
CA GLY A 430 -5.66 -8.12 -24.16
C GLY A 430 -6.81 -9.13 -24.11
N VAL A 431 -7.80 -8.89 -23.25
CA VAL A 431 -8.98 -9.76 -23.06
C VAL A 431 -10.10 -9.40 -24.01
N ASN A 432 -10.50 -8.14 -24.06
CA ASN A 432 -11.70 -7.71 -24.84
C ASN A 432 -11.47 -6.44 -25.68
N GLY A 433 -10.44 -5.64 -25.38
CA GLY A 433 -10.15 -4.39 -26.11
C GLY A 433 -11.18 -3.29 -25.89
N ASN A 434 -11.90 -3.31 -24.78
CA ASN A 434 -12.89 -2.31 -24.41
C ASN A 434 -12.27 -0.92 -24.26
N VAL A 435 -13.07 0.10 -24.63
CA VAL A 435 -12.78 1.50 -24.31
C VAL A 435 -14.09 2.11 -23.80
N ALA A 436 -14.14 2.33 -22.50
CA ALA A 436 -15.26 3.02 -21.86
C ALA A 436 -14.93 4.51 -21.72
N THR A 437 -15.95 5.36 -21.86
CA THR A 437 -15.80 6.81 -21.74
C THR A 437 -16.87 7.40 -20.81
N GLY A 438 -16.53 8.50 -20.16
CA GLY A 438 -17.41 9.25 -19.28
C GLY A 438 -16.98 10.71 -19.18
N VAL A 439 -17.62 11.43 -18.28
CA VAL A 439 -17.29 12.82 -17.96
C VAL A 439 -16.86 12.90 -16.49
N VAL A 440 -15.80 13.66 -16.23
CA VAL A 440 -15.26 13.87 -14.89
C VAL A 440 -15.13 15.37 -14.60
N ARG A 441 -15.32 15.76 -13.34
CA ARG A 441 -15.10 17.11 -12.79
C ARG A 441 -14.13 17.02 -11.63
N GLY A 442 -13.36 18.07 -11.37
CA GLY A 442 -12.48 18.23 -10.20
C GLY A 442 -11.00 18.10 -10.52
N PHE A 443 -10.63 17.85 -11.79
CA PHE A 443 -9.22 17.83 -12.20
C PHE A 443 -8.66 19.22 -12.51
N GLY A 444 -9.50 20.16 -12.96
CA GLY A 444 -9.08 21.50 -13.39
C GLY A 444 -8.29 21.52 -14.70
N ILE A 445 -8.21 20.38 -15.40
CA ILE A 445 -7.42 20.27 -16.65
C ILE A 445 -8.01 21.16 -17.74
N ALA A 446 -7.20 22.07 -18.28
CA ALA A 446 -7.61 23.07 -19.29
C ALA A 446 -7.16 22.72 -20.72
N ARG A 447 -6.15 21.88 -20.89
CA ARG A 447 -5.61 21.42 -22.18
C ARG A 447 -4.90 20.09 -22.01
N GLY A 448 -4.63 19.40 -23.13
CA GLY A 448 -3.88 18.15 -23.12
C GLY A 448 -4.57 16.97 -22.43
N ALA A 449 -3.78 16.01 -21.99
CA ALA A 449 -4.21 14.79 -21.32
C ALA A 449 -3.16 14.23 -20.35
N ILE A 450 -3.63 13.50 -19.33
CA ILE A 450 -2.84 12.65 -18.45
C ILE A 450 -3.36 11.21 -18.52
N ALA A 451 -2.46 10.22 -18.48
CA ALA A 451 -2.84 8.81 -18.53
C ALA A 451 -1.94 7.96 -17.62
N ALA A 452 -2.49 6.88 -17.11
CA ALA A 452 -1.82 5.94 -16.20
C ALA A 452 -2.22 4.49 -16.46
N THR A 453 -1.30 3.56 -16.22
CA THR A 453 -1.60 2.12 -16.06
C THR A 453 -1.82 1.73 -14.60
N VAL A 454 -1.58 2.63 -13.66
CA VAL A 454 -1.96 2.46 -12.25
C VAL A 454 -3.40 2.89 -12.08
N ALA A 455 -4.29 1.93 -11.84
CA ALA A 455 -5.74 2.14 -11.77
C ALA A 455 -6.36 1.02 -10.91
N HIS A 456 -6.60 1.31 -9.66
CA HIS A 456 -7.06 0.33 -8.67
C HIS A 456 -8.40 -0.32 -9.03
N ASP A 457 -8.55 -1.69 -8.94
CA ASP A 457 -7.46 -2.66 -8.81
C ASP A 457 -7.18 -3.35 -10.15
N HIS A 458 -8.03 -3.09 -11.17
CA HIS A 458 -7.97 -3.75 -12.47
C HIS A 458 -6.77 -3.31 -13.32
N HIS A 459 -6.14 -2.19 -13.01
CA HIS A 459 -4.98 -1.61 -13.70
C HIS A 459 -5.11 -1.51 -15.23
N ASN A 460 -6.30 -1.26 -15.74
CA ASN A 460 -6.48 -0.82 -17.12
C ASN A 460 -5.96 0.60 -17.30
N ILE A 461 -5.72 1.04 -18.52
CA ILE A 461 -5.26 2.41 -18.75
C ILE A 461 -6.42 3.38 -18.45
N VAL A 462 -6.21 4.29 -17.51
CA VAL A 462 -7.11 5.40 -17.23
C VAL A 462 -6.52 6.69 -17.78
N CYS A 463 -7.33 7.46 -18.51
CA CYS A 463 -6.91 8.71 -19.15
C CYS A 463 -7.93 9.81 -18.88
N VAL A 464 -7.46 11.00 -18.50
CA VAL A 464 -8.27 12.22 -18.38
C VAL A 464 -7.68 13.30 -19.27
N GLY A 465 -8.53 13.95 -20.06
CA GLY A 465 -8.09 15.00 -20.97
C GLY A 465 -9.23 15.83 -21.55
N VAL A 466 -8.88 16.89 -22.23
CA VAL A 466 -9.81 17.77 -22.95
C VAL A 466 -9.56 17.79 -24.45
N ASP A 467 -8.43 17.25 -24.89
CA ASP A 467 -8.09 17.03 -26.30
C ASP A 467 -7.99 15.54 -26.60
N TYR A 468 -8.81 15.04 -27.53
CA TYR A 468 -8.86 13.60 -27.83
C TYR A 468 -7.60 13.09 -28.57
N ALA A 469 -6.92 13.96 -29.31
CA ALA A 469 -5.65 13.60 -29.97
C ALA A 469 -4.56 13.41 -28.91
N ASP A 470 -4.49 14.30 -27.92
CA ASP A 470 -3.54 14.18 -26.81
C ASP A 470 -3.86 12.96 -25.92
N MET A 471 -5.14 12.65 -25.70
CA MET A 471 -5.53 11.40 -25.01
C MET A 471 -5.05 10.17 -25.78
N ALA A 472 -5.16 10.16 -27.14
CA ALA A 472 -4.65 9.07 -27.97
C ALA A 472 -3.12 8.96 -27.90
N VAL A 473 -2.40 10.09 -27.90
CA VAL A 473 -0.92 10.13 -27.72
C VAL A 473 -0.56 9.52 -26.37
N ALA A 474 -1.18 9.98 -25.28
CA ALA A 474 -0.85 9.52 -23.94
C ALA A 474 -1.10 8.01 -23.75
N VAL A 475 -2.28 7.52 -24.17
CA VAL A 475 -2.65 6.10 -24.05
C VAL A 475 -1.75 5.20 -24.90
N ASN A 476 -1.48 5.57 -26.17
CA ASN A 476 -0.62 4.77 -27.04
C ASN A 476 0.82 4.73 -26.52
N ARG A 477 1.32 5.84 -25.93
CA ARG A 477 2.67 5.91 -25.37
C ARG A 477 2.85 4.94 -24.20
N LEU A 478 1.84 4.75 -23.36
CA LEU A 478 1.90 3.78 -22.26
C LEU A 478 2.18 2.35 -22.74
N SER A 479 1.65 1.95 -23.90
CA SER A 479 1.97 0.64 -24.48
C SER A 479 3.42 0.55 -24.97
N GLU A 480 4.00 1.67 -25.42
CA GLU A 480 5.38 1.71 -25.92
C GLU A 480 6.44 1.66 -24.79
N ILE A 481 6.09 2.18 -23.60
CA ILE A 481 6.97 2.23 -22.42
C ILE A 481 6.69 1.11 -21.39
N GLU A 482 5.91 0.11 -21.76
CA GLU A 482 5.53 -1.02 -20.90
C GLU A 482 4.68 -0.61 -19.67
N GLY A 483 3.98 0.54 -19.74
CA GLY A 483 3.15 1.09 -18.67
C GLY A 483 3.79 2.23 -17.89
N GLY A 484 3.01 2.84 -17.00
CA GLY A 484 3.46 3.96 -16.18
C GLY A 484 2.53 5.16 -16.23
N PHE A 485 3.11 6.36 -16.25
CA PHE A 485 2.41 7.64 -16.30
C PHE A 485 2.88 8.45 -17.51
N VAL A 486 1.93 9.13 -18.18
CA VAL A 486 2.21 9.99 -19.34
C VAL A 486 1.40 11.28 -19.24
N VAL A 487 2.05 12.40 -19.54
CA VAL A 487 1.43 13.70 -19.80
C VAL A 487 1.65 14.06 -21.26
N ALA A 488 0.58 14.46 -21.98
CA ALA A 488 0.64 14.83 -23.39
C ALA A 488 -0.03 16.17 -23.64
N GLU A 489 0.54 16.99 -24.52
CA GLU A 489 0.02 18.27 -24.96
C GLU A 489 0.43 18.53 -26.42
N ALA A 490 -0.50 19.06 -27.21
CA ALA A 490 -0.28 19.47 -28.60
C ALA A 490 0.33 18.35 -29.48
N GLY A 491 -0.10 17.11 -29.30
CA GLY A 491 0.33 15.94 -30.06
C GLY A 491 1.67 15.36 -29.63
N ALA A 492 2.26 15.81 -28.52
CA ALA A 492 3.53 15.34 -28.02
C ALA A 492 3.48 14.94 -26.53
N VAL A 493 4.33 13.98 -26.16
CA VAL A 493 4.57 13.64 -24.75
C VAL A 493 5.45 14.71 -24.11
N THR A 494 5.01 15.28 -22.99
CA THR A 494 5.73 16.33 -22.26
C THR A 494 6.45 15.81 -21.02
N ALA A 495 5.92 14.75 -20.40
CA ALA A 495 6.55 14.03 -19.30
C ALA A 495 6.06 12.58 -19.25
N GLU A 496 6.93 11.67 -18.81
CA GLU A 496 6.60 10.26 -18.63
C GLU A 496 7.43 9.59 -17.55
N LEU A 497 6.87 8.54 -16.94
CA LEU A 497 7.56 7.59 -16.06
C LEU A 497 7.20 6.17 -16.51
N ALA A 498 8.18 5.36 -16.87
CA ALA A 498 7.99 3.96 -17.19
C ALA A 498 7.91 3.11 -15.90
N LEU A 499 6.94 2.19 -15.85
CA LEU A 499 6.73 1.22 -14.78
C LEU A 499 6.74 -0.18 -15.40
N GLU A 500 7.93 -0.70 -15.68
CA GLU A 500 8.14 -1.84 -16.58
C GLU A 500 7.69 -3.18 -15.98
N ILE A 501 7.51 -3.25 -14.65
CA ILE A 501 7.00 -4.44 -13.98
C ILE A 501 5.49 -4.31 -13.81
N GLY A 502 4.76 -5.00 -14.65
CA GLY A 502 3.30 -5.02 -14.60
C GLY A 502 2.61 -3.69 -14.94
N GLY A 503 3.34 -2.68 -15.41
CA GLY A 503 2.83 -1.31 -15.54
C GLY A 503 2.61 -0.64 -14.17
N LEU A 504 3.26 -1.12 -13.10
CA LEU A 504 3.05 -0.72 -11.71
C LEU A 504 4.34 -0.32 -10.99
N MET A 505 5.46 -0.97 -11.28
CA MET A 505 6.74 -0.76 -10.60
C MET A 505 7.86 -0.51 -11.61
N SER A 506 8.72 0.47 -11.30
CA SER A 506 9.90 0.78 -12.11
C SER A 506 11.10 -0.09 -11.73
N LEU A 507 11.95 -0.34 -12.72
CA LEU A 507 13.28 -0.94 -12.53
C LEU A 507 14.33 0.10 -12.11
N ALA A 508 13.98 1.38 -12.13
CA ALA A 508 14.86 2.46 -11.74
C ALA A 508 15.03 2.55 -10.21
N PRO A 509 16.14 3.13 -9.73
CA PRO A 509 16.30 3.44 -8.32
C PRO A 509 15.22 4.41 -7.82
N PHE A 510 14.89 4.33 -6.53
CA PHE A 510 13.86 5.15 -5.89
C PHE A 510 14.03 6.65 -6.16
N GLU A 511 15.26 7.17 -6.11
CA GLU A 511 15.54 8.59 -6.32
C GLU A 511 15.23 9.05 -7.74
N ALA A 512 15.43 8.17 -8.73
CA ALA A 512 15.10 8.46 -10.13
C ALA A 512 13.57 8.45 -10.34
N VAL A 513 12.85 7.51 -9.72
CA VAL A 513 11.38 7.47 -9.75
C VAL A 513 10.81 8.73 -9.09
N HIS A 514 11.31 9.11 -7.92
CA HIS A 514 10.93 10.35 -7.24
C HIS A 514 11.12 11.58 -8.14
N ALA A 515 12.30 11.75 -8.75
CA ALA A 515 12.59 12.88 -9.64
C ALA A 515 11.61 12.94 -10.83
N ARG A 516 11.28 11.79 -11.44
CA ARG A 516 10.31 11.72 -12.54
C ARG A 516 8.88 12.06 -12.10
N LEU A 517 8.48 11.66 -10.90
CA LEU A 517 7.17 12.04 -10.36
C LEU A 517 7.06 13.55 -10.12
N VAL A 518 8.13 14.20 -9.66
CA VAL A 518 8.19 15.68 -9.54
C VAL A 518 7.99 16.33 -10.90
N GLU A 519 8.67 15.84 -11.96
CA GLU A 519 8.51 16.33 -13.34
C GLU A 519 7.07 16.13 -13.85
N LEU A 520 6.48 14.94 -13.63
CA LEU A 520 5.10 14.61 -14.01
C LEU A 520 4.08 15.53 -13.33
N ARG A 521 4.24 15.76 -12.01
CA ARG A 521 3.39 16.66 -11.23
C ARG A 521 3.47 18.09 -11.80
N ALA A 522 4.68 18.58 -12.15
CA ALA A 522 4.87 19.88 -12.76
C ALA A 522 4.24 19.98 -14.16
N ALA A 523 4.39 18.94 -14.99
CA ALA A 523 3.79 18.88 -16.32
C ALA A 523 2.24 18.84 -16.24
N ALA A 524 1.66 18.06 -15.33
CA ALA A 524 0.21 18.05 -15.11
C ALA A 524 -0.31 19.43 -14.65
N LYS A 525 0.38 20.11 -13.72
CA LYS A 525 0.06 21.48 -13.32
C LYS A 525 0.13 22.47 -14.48
N ALA A 526 1.07 22.30 -15.41
CA ALA A 526 1.16 23.14 -16.60
C ALA A 526 -0.06 22.97 -17.52
N LEU A 527 -0.74 21.82 -17.53
CA LEU A 527 -1.99 21.61 -18.23
C LEU A 527 -3.22 22.26 -17.54
N GLY A 528 -3.05 22.85 -16.36
CA GLY A 528 -4.12 23.44 -15.55
C GLY A 528 -4.60 22.55 -14.41
N VAL A 529 -4.08 21.32 -14.25
CA VAL A 529 -4.50 20.42 -13.17
C VAL A 529 -4.27 21.03 -11.81
N THR A 530 -5.32 21.04 -10.98
CA THR A 530 -5.32 21.69 -9.64
C THR A 530 -5.08 20.71 -8.50
N LEU A 531 -5.19 19.41 -8.75
CA LEU A 531 -4.95 18.36 -7.77
C LEU A 531 -3.45 18.27 -7.42
N GLU A 532 -3.13 18.04 -6.17
CA GLU A 532 -1.74 17.85 -5.74
C GLU A 532 -1.18 16.52 -6.24
N GLU A 533 -1.99 15.44 -6.12
CA GLU A 533 -1.66 14.09 -6.57
C GLU A 533 -2.59 13.64 -7.71
N PRO A 534 -2.44 14.19 -8.92
CA PRO A 534 -3.38 13.95 -10.01
C PRO A 534 -3.42 12.49 -10.49
N PHE A 535 -2.26 11.81 -10.49
CA PHE A 535 -2.17 10.41 -10.94
C PHE A 535 -2.75 9.44 -9.91
N LEU A 536 -2.61 9.75 -8.62
CA LEU A 536 -3.21 8.95 -7.57
C LEU A 536 -4.73 9.12 -7.56
N GLN A 537 -5.23 10.35 -7.73
CA GLN A 537 -6.68 10.57 -7.93
C GLN A 537 -7.20 9.86 -9.18
N LEU A 538 -6.40 9.87 -10.27
CA LEU A 538 -6.73 9.16 -11.51
C LEU A 538 -6.86 7.64 -11.26
N ALA A 539 -5.99 7.06 -10.44
CA ALA A 539 -6.03 5.65 -10.10
C ALA A 539 -7.30 5.26 -9.34
N PHE A 540 -7.75 6.08 -8.39
CA PHE A 540 -8.92 5.77 -7.56
C PHE A 540 -10.28 6.07 -8.19
N VAL A 541 -10.36 6.85 -9.28
CA VAL A 541 -11.63 7.00 -10.01
C VAL A 541 -12.07 5.71 -10.70
N ALA A 542 -11.19 4.73 -10.82
CA ALA A 542 -11.42 3.45 -11.45
C ALA A 542 -11.78 2.32 -10.48
N LEU A 543 -11.77 2.56 -9.16
CA LEU A 543 -11.98 1.52 -8.13
C LEU A 543 -13.48 1.35 -7.79
N PRO A 544 -14.15 0.28 -8.30
CA PRO A 544 -15.61 0.15 -8.24
C PRO A 544 -16.13 -0.40 -6.90
N VAL A 545 -15.32 -0.36 -5.84
CA VAL A 545 -15.73 -0.73 -4.47
C VAL A 545 -15.75 0.46 -3.51
N ILE A 546 -15.28 1.63 -3.97
CA ILE A 546 -15.33 2.89 -3.20
C ILE A 546 -16.47 3.77 -3.71
N PRO A 547 -17.39 4.29 -2.84
CA PRO A 547 -18.49 5.17 -3.23
C PRO A 547 -18.02 6.45 -3.93
N HIS A 548 -18.77 7.06 -4.85
CA HIS A 548 -20.12 6.71 -5.30
C HIS A 548 -20.15 6.34 -6.80
N LEU A 549 -19.72 7.25 -7.74
CA LEU A 549 -19.66 7.00 -9.18
C LEU A 549 -18.23 6.78 -9.63
N LYS A 550 -17.97 5.66 -10.28
CA LYS A 550 -16.66 5.23 -10.78
C LYS A 550 -16.74 4.88 -12.27
N ILE A 551 -15.60 4.49 -12.86
CA ILE A 551 -15.54 4.02 -14.24
C ILE A 551 -14.59 2.84 -14.36
N THR A 552 -15.00 1.79 -15.07
CA THR A 552 -14.17 0.67 -15.47
C THR A 552 -14.18 0.53 -17.00
N ASP A 553 -13.50 -0.45 -17.54
CA ASP A 553 -13.57 -0.76 -18.99
C ASP A 553 -14.97 -1.23 -19.43
N HIS A 554 -15.84 -1.62 -18.50
CA HIS A 554 -17.25 -1.96 -18.77
C HIS A 554 -18.19 -0.74 -18.83
N GLY A 555 -17.76 0.43 -18.36
CA GLY A 555 -18.54 1.67 -18.33
C GLY A 555 -18.54 2.37 -16.98
N LEU A 556 -19.46 3.34 -16.82
CA LEU A 556 -19.67 3.99 -15.54
C LEU A 556 -20.28 3.00 -14.53
N VAL A 557 -19.79 3.03 -13.29
CA VAL A 557 -20.26 2.16 -12.20
C VAL A 557 -20.89 3.01 -11.10
N ASP A 558 -22.19 2.82 -10.89
CA ASP A 558 -22.89 3.31 -9.70
C ASP A 558 -22.60 2.32 -8.56
N VAL A 559 -21.65 2.66 -7.71
CA VAL A 559 -21.20 1.78 -6.63
C VAL A 559 -22.27 1.57 -5.58
N ASP A 560 -23.10 2.60 -5.33
CA ASP A 560 -24.19 2.51 -4.34
C ASP A 560 -25.27 1.50 -4.77
N ARG A 561 -25.44 1.27 -6.08
CA ARG A 561 -26.34 0.26 -6.65
C ARG A 561 -25.63 -1.02 -7.06
N PHE A 562 -24.31 -1.01 -7.00
CA PHE A 562 -23.45 -2.09 -7.48
C PHE A 562 -23.79 -2.51 -8.92
N ALA A 563 -23.83 -1.54 -9.83
CA ALA A 563 -24.27 -1.73 -11.21
C ALA A 563 -23.54 -0.84 -12.22
N VAL A 564 -23.27 -1.40 -13.39
CA VAL A 564 -22.82 -0.60 -14.55
C VAL A 564 -23.99 0.19 -15.09
N ILE A 565 -23.80 1.49 -15.36
CA ILE A 565 -24.80 2.41 -15.89
C ILE A 565 -24.36 3.03 -17.22
N SER A 566 -25.31 3.54 -17.99
CA SER A 566 -25.03 4.28 -19.23
C SER A 566 -24.41 5.65 -18.93
N ALA A 567 -23.56 6.13 -19.84
CA ALA A 567 -23.04 7.50 -19.82
C ALA A 567 -24.05 8.56 -20.29
N GLY A 568 -25.30 8.16 -20.62
CA GLY A 568 -26.43 9.00 -21.00
C GLY A 568 -26.86 8.86 -22.46
#